data_8dd43f07683c1a5feaf0e94ad0cc48f7
#
_entry.id   8dd43f07683c1a5feaf0e94ad0cc48f7
#
_cell.length_a   1.000
_cell.length_b   1.000
_cell.length_c   1.000
_cell.angle_alpha   90.00
_cell.angle_beta   90.00
_cell.angle_gamma   90.00
#
_symmetry.space_group_name_H-M   'P 1'
#
loop_
_entity.id
_entity.type
_entity.pdbx_description
1 polymer ?
#
loop_
_entity_poly.entity_id
_entity_poly.type
_entity_poly.pdbx_seq_one_letter_code
_entity_poly.pdbx_strand_id
1 'polypeptide(L)'
;MAVERTVQKWASENNAMYTKISPTRYMLIFEESAIKEITEGKFKILDTIRDIKLEGKSATVSIGIGRGKDSIRESDMAAKKALEMALGRGGDQVAVSINDEYEFYGGVSAGVEKRSKVRTRTLAGNIKNTILKADNVILMGHNYSDLDCVGASIGMYSTITKSLNKTAYIVCNERTSNARQLIDSAKENGLENAFITPDEGLKKINNGTLLIILDTHISTFIESKEIYKKCKKVIVIDHHRKMVNFINNALIFFHEPLASSACEMVSEIISYIGDDYLSGFEAGALLAGIMLDTKNFVIKTGVRTFEAAAYLKQKGANTINVKRLFSGDIEAYRTKSEIVCNAKVMDTIAISHAKDGVQNVRVVAAQAADELLSFEGVNSSFVIFRIDSKTVGISARSYGKLNVQVVMEALGGGGHLTMAACQLEVENQEIAENMLIAKIKELRKKGILK
;
A
#
# COMPACT_ATOMS: atom_id res chain seq x y z
N MET A 1 -24.05 21.35 -5.51
CA MET A 1 -25.49 21.49 -5.09
C MET A 1 -26.07 20.14 -4.61
N ALA A 2 -26.05 19.03 -5.36
CA ALA A 2 -26.67 17.77 -4.90
C ALA A 2 -26.03 17.20 -3.63
N VAL A 3 -24.70 17.04 -3.60
CA VAL A 3 -23.95 16.56 -2.41
C VAL A 3 -24.22 17.44 -1.19
N GLU A 4 -24.19 18.76 -1.35
CA GLU A 4 -24.45 19.71 -0.26
C GLU A 4 -25.86 19.53 0.35
N ARG A 5 -26.89 19.38 -0.50
CA ARG A 5 -28.25 19.11 -0.04
C ARG A 5 -28.37 17.80 0.72
N THR A 6 -27.68 16.75 0.23
CA THR A 6 -27.65 15.46 0.91
C THR A 6 -26.99 15.54 2.28
N VAL A 7 -25.86 16.27 2.40
CA VAL A 7 -25.19 16.49 3.68
C VAL A 7 -26.06 17.32 4.63
N GLN A 8 -26.72 18.37 4.15
CA GLN A 8 -27.63 19.19 4.96
C GLN A 8 -28.83 18.37 5.46
N LYS A 9 -29.43 17.55 4.57
CA LYS A 9 -30.54 16.67 4.95
C LYS A 9 -30.09 15.67 6.03
N TRP A 10 -28.95 15.02 5.84
CA TRP A 10 -28.38 14.09 6.81
C TRP A 10 -28.08 14.76 8.16
N ALA A 11 -27.56 15.99 8.16
CA ALA A 11 -27.34 16.77 9.38
C ALA A 11 -28.66 17.01 10.12
N SER A 12 -29.70 17.44 9.40
CA SER A 12 -31.02 17.71 9.97
C SER A 12 -31.68 16.43 10.54
N GLU A 13 -31.60 15.33 9.81
CA GLU A 13 -32.14 14.02 10.25
C GLU A 13 -31.50 13.49 11.54
N ASN A 14 -30.26 13.91 11.83
CA ASN A 14 -29.48 13.50 13.00
C ASN A 14 -29.31 14.64 14.03
N ASN A 15 -30.12 15.68 13.96
CA ASN A 15 -30.09 16.84 14.85
C ASN A 15 -28.72 17.50 14.97
N ALA A 16 -27.93 17.51 13.89
CA ALA A 16 -26.59 18.07 13.89
C ALA A 16 -26.59 19.55 13.50
N MET A 17 -25.74 20.32 14.17
CA MET A 17 -25.40 21.66 13.70
C MET A 17 -24.56 21.55 12.44
N TYR A 18 -24.91 22.31 11.39
CA TYR A 18 -24.24 22.32 10.09
C TYR A 18 -23.66 23.69 9.77
N THR A 19 -22.42 23.69 9.28
CA THR A 19 -21.76 24.90 8.75
C THR A 19 -20.94 24.54 7.51
N LYS A 20 -21.06 25.36 6.46
CA LYS A 20 -20.22 25.28 5.27
C LYS A 20 -18.97 26.11 5.45
N ILE A 21 -17.79 25.46 5.46
CA ILE A 21 -16.50 26.14 5.61
C ILE A 21 -15.96 26.62 4.26
N SER A 22 -16.16 25.80 3.19
CA SER A 22 -15.71 26.12 1.84
C SER A 22 -16.61 25.39 0.81
N PRO A 23 -16.45 25.63 -0.49
CA PRO A 23 -17.26 24.93 -1.52
C PRO A 23 -17.23 23.40 -1.41
N THR A 24 -16.20 22.82 -0.83
CA THR A 24 -15.97 21.36 -0.70
C THR A 24 -15.82 20.88 0.73
N ARG A 25 -15.97 21.76 1.73
CA ARG A 25 -15.81 21.40 3.15
C ARG A 25 -16.99 21.84 3.99
N TYR A 26 -17.45 20.92 4.81
CA TYR A 26 -18.55 21.12 5.75
C TYR A 26 -18.08 20.73 7.16
N MET A 27 -18.61 21.38 8.18
CA MET A 27 -18.44 21.02 9.57
C MET A 27 -19.80 20.71 10.18
N LEU A 28 -19.87 19.60 10.88
CA LEU A 28 -21.05 19.16 11.59
C LEU A 28 -20.71 18.89 13.06
N ILE A 29 -21.61 19.24 13.96
CA ILE A 29 -21.49 18.95 15.38
C ILE A 29 -22.71 18.10 15.76
N PHE A 30 -22.44 16.91 16.30
CA PHE A 30 -23.43 15.92 16.69
C PHE A 30 -23.44 15.74 18.22
N GLU A 31 -24.57 15.35 18.75
CA GLU A 31 -24.63 14.76 20.08
C GLU A 31 -24.03 13.33 20.06
N GLU A 32 -23.47 12.91 21.19
CA GLU A 32 -22.81 11.61 21.29
C GLU A 32 -23.75 10.43 21.03
N SER A 33 -25.03 10.55 21.41
CA SER A 33 -26.08 9.56 21.15
C SER A 33 -26.29 9.34 19.65
N ALA A 34 -26.39 10.42 18.88
CA ALA A 34 -26.57 10.36 17.41
C ALA A 34 -25.38 9.70 16.73
N ILE A 35 -24.15 10.02 17.17
CA ILE A 35 -22.93 9.39 16.60
C ILE A 35 -22.87 7.90 16.85
N LYS A 36 -23.37 7.40 17.99
CA LYS A 36 -23.46 5.95 18.24
C LYS A 36 -24.35 5.26 17.23
N GLU A 37 -25.56 5.77 17.02
CA GLU A 37 -26.52 5.23 16.04
C GLU A 37 -25.98 5.28 14.61
N ILE A 38 -25.36 6.40 14.22
CA ILE A 38 -24.71 6.57 12.89
C ILE A 38 -23.60 5.53 12.71
N THR A 39 -22.81 5.28 13.75
CA THR A 39 -21.71 4.31 13.75
C THR A 39 -22.23 2.88 13.58
N GLU A 40 -23.25 2.50 14.34
CA GLU A 40 -23.94 1.21 14.22
C GLU A 40 -24.53 1.01 12.81
N GLY A 41 -25.06 2.09 12.22
CA GLY A 41 -25.54 2.13 10.85
C GLY A 41 -24.43 2.17 9.77
N LYS A 42 -23.14 2.07 10.17
CA LYS A 42 -21.96 2.08 9.30
C LYS A 42 -21.92 3.26 8.31
N PHE A 43 -22.40 4.42 8.73
CA PHE A 43 -22.35 5.66 7.96
C PHE A 43 -22.97 5.55 6.55
N LYS A 44 -24.23 5.17 6.47
CA LYS A 44 -25.02 5.05 5.21
C LYS A 44 -24.97 6.30 4.30
N ILE A 45 -24.61 7.45 4.85
CA ILE A 45 -24.40 8.70 4.08
C ILE A 45 -23.37 8.51 2.96
N LEU A 46 -22.37 7.66 3.14
CA LEU A 46 -21.38 7.35 2.09
C LEU A 46 -22.05 6.75 0.86
N ASP A 47 -22.94 5.78 1.06
CA ASP A 47 -23.66 5.11 -0.03
C ASP A 47 -24.64 6.06 -0.70
N THR A 48 -25.39 6.84 0.10
CA THR A 48 -26.32 7.87 -0.42
C THR A 48 -25.61 8.89 -1.32
N ILE A 49 -24.39 9.27 -0.98
CA ILE A 49 -23.61 10.21 -1.81
C ILE A 49 -23.04 9.52 -3.04
N ARG A 50 -22.63 8.24 -2.96
CA ARG A 50 -22.17 7.46 -4.12
C ARG A 50 -23.26 7.29 -5.19
N ASP A 51 -24.52 7.28 -4.81
CA ASP A 51 -25.65 7.20 -5.73
C ASP A 51 -25.83 8.49 -6.57
N ILE A 52 -25.23 9.61 -6.14
CA ILE A 52 -25.21 10.87 -6.90
C ILE A 52 -24.20 10.74 -8.03
N LYS A 53 -24.69 10.67 -9.27
CA LYS A 53 -23.83 10.60 -10.46
C LYS A 53 -23.74 11.96 -11.15
N LEU A 54 -22.51 12.36 -11.49
CA LEU A 54 -22.17 13.52 -12.28
C LEU A 54 -21.34 13.06 -13.49
N GLU A 55 -21.83 13.25 -14.68
CA GLU A 55 -21.17 12.83 -15.93
C GLU A 55 -20.73 11.34 -15.91
N GLY A 56 -21.57 10.47 -15.36
CA GLY A 56 -21.30 9.03 -15.25
C GLY A 56 -20.36 8.62 -14.10
N LYS A 57 -19.83 9.56 -13.33
CA LYS A 57 -19.00 9.31 -12.15
C LYS A 57 -19.78 9.48 -10.86
N SER A 58 -19.63 8.55 -9.91
CA SER A 58 -20.21 8.68 -8.56
C SER A 58 -19.52 9.79 -7.78
N ALA A 59 -20.30 10.59 -7.06
CA ALA A 59 -19.76 11.51 -6.07
C ALA A 59 -19.22 10.74 -4.85
N THR A 60 -18.22 11.28 -4.16
CA THR A 60 -17.68 10.70 -2.93
C THR A 60 -17.52 11.75 -1.85
N VAL A 61 -17.56 11.31 -0.59
CA VAL A 61 -17.26 12.15 0.56
C VAL A 61 -16.32 11.44 1.50
N SER A 62 -15.43 12.21 2.13
CA SER A 62 -14.57 11.71 3.21
C SER A 62 -14.92 12.46 4.48
N ILE A 63 -15.05 11.73 5.60
CA ILE A 63 -15.51 12.28 6.87
C ILE A 63 -14.46 11.97 7.94
N GLY A 64 -14.10 12.98 8.72
CA GLY A 64 -13.30 12.83 9.94
C GLY A 64 -14.14 13.18 11.16
N ILE A 65 -14.15 12.32 12.16
CA ILE A 65 -14.91 12.52 13.40
C ILE A 65 -13.96 12.47 14.59
N GLY A 66 -14.05 13.46 15.48
CA GLY A 66 -13.36 13.50 16.76
C GLY A 66 -14.36 13.30 17.91
N ARG A 67 -14.14 12.26 18.72
CA ARG A 67 -14.99 11.88 19.87
C ARG A 67 -14.19 11.79 21.17
N GLY A 68 -14.88 11.89 22.30
CA GLY A 68 -14.28 11.65 23.62
C GLY A 68 -13.25 12.68 24.04
N LYS A 69 -13.40 13.94 23.61
CA LYS A 69 -12.52 15.06 23.98
C LYS A 69 -13.26 16.03 24.91
N ASP A 70 -12.49 16.72 25.75
CA ASP A 70 -13.05 17.60 26.80
C ASP A 70 -13.56 18.94 26.25
N SER A 71 -13.21 19.29 25.02
CA SER A 71 -13.63 20.54 24.37
C SER A 71 -13.95 20.37 22.88
N ILE A 72 -14.83 21.24 22.37
CA ILE A 72 -15.15 21.33 20.93
C ILE A 72 -13.90 21.60 20.10
N ARG A 73 -12.95 22.38 20.61
CA ARG A 73 -11.68 22.67 19.94
C ARG A 73 -10.83 21.42 19.77
N GLU A 74 -10.74 20.59 20.78
CA GLU A 74 -10.00 19.32 20.72
C GLU A 74 -10.70 18.31 19.83
N SER A 75 -12.04 18.26 19.87
CA SER A 75 -12.85 17.46 18.97
C SER A 75 -12.65 17.87 17.50
N ASP A 76 -12.60 19.18 17.20
CA ASP A 76 -12.31 19.71 15.86
C ASP A 76 -10.89 19.32 15.40
N MET A 77 -9.90 19.45 16.28
CA MET A 77 -8.53 19.02 15.96
C MET A 77 -8.44 17.53 15.70
N ALA A 78 -9.12 16.70 16.49
CA ALA A 78 -9.18 15.26 16.30
C ALA A 78 -9.93 14.89 14.99
N ALA A 79 -11.04 15.57 14.71
CA ALA A 79 -11.80 15.40 13.46
C ALA A 79 -10.97 15.75 12.21
N LYS A 80 -10.19 16.84 12.26
CA LYS A 80 -9.28 17.24 11.17
C LYS A 80 -8.20 16.18 10.92
N LYS A 81 -7.56 15.68 11.98
CA LYS A 81 -6.59 14.58 11.87
C LYS A 81 -7.25 13.31 11.32
N ALA A 82 -8.44 12.96 11.80
CA ALA A 82 -9.19 11.82 11.29
C ALA A 82 -9.55 12.00 9.81
N LEU A 83 -9.95 13.20 9.37
CA LEU A 83 -10.19 13.49 7.95
C LEU A 83 -8.93 13.33 7.10
N GLU A 84 -7.78 13.80 7.58
CA GLU A 84 -6.49 13.58 6.90
C GLU A 84 -6.15 12.09 6.79
N MET A 85 -6.48 11.30 7.81
CA MET A 85 -6.32 9.85 7.78
C MET A 85 -7.26 9.22 6.74
N ALA A 86 -8.54 9.60 6.70
CA ALA A 86 -9.49 9.10 5.70
C ALA A 86 -9.04 9.44 4.27
N LEU A 87 -8.58 10.68 4.03
CA LEU A 87 -8.06 11.12 2.73
C LEU A 87 -6.76 10.40 2.35
N GLY A 88 -5.84 10.24 3.31
CA GLY A 88 -4.57 9.52 3.12
C GLY A 88 -4.74 8.01 2.89
N ARG A 89 -5.94 7.46 3.08
CA ARG A 89 -6.32 6.07 2.78
C ARG A 89 -7.06 5.90 1.46
N GLY A 90 -7.13 6.97 0.64
CA GLY A 90 -7.79 6.98 -0.66
C GLY A 90 -9.14 7.69 -0.68
N GLY A 91 -9.62 8.22 0.45
CA GLY A 91 -10.91 8.90 0.56
C GLY A 91 -12.12 7.95 0.53
N ASP A 92 -13.32 8.53 0.33
CA ASP A 92 -14.60 7.81 0.28
C ASP A 92 -14.85 6.94 1.51
N GLN A 93 -14.50 7.45 2.69
CA GLN A 93 -14.60 6.74 3.95
C GLN A 93 -14.74 7.69 5.12
N VAL A 94 -15.14 7.14 6.26
CA VAL A 94 -15.14 7.82 7.55
C VAL A 94 -13.98 7.32 8.38
N ALA A 95 -13.25 8.23 9.02
CA ALA A 95 -12.32 7.93 10.09
C ALA A 95 -12.88 8.55 11.39
N VAL A 96 -13.02 7.74 12.41
CA VAL A 96 -13.47 8.17 13.75
C VAL A 96 -12.27 8.09 14.69
N SER A 97 -11.90 9.21 15.31
CA SER A 97 -10.86 9.26 16.34
C SER A 97 -11.53 9.18 17.72
N ILE A 98 -11.19 8.16 18.50
CA ILE A 98 -11.63 7.95 19.88
C ILE A 98 -10.40 7.70 20.73
N ASN A 99 -10.09 8.57 21.69
CA ASN A 99 -8.92 8.44 22.59
C ASN A 99 -7.59 8.20 21.86
N ASP A 100 -7.41 8.88 20.72
CA ASP A 100 -6.26 8.77 19.82
C ASP A 100 -6.13 7.43 19.05
N GLU A 101 -7.10 6.55 19.19
CA GLU A 101 -7.30 5.40 18.29
C GLU A 101 -8.22 5.77 17.12
N TYR A 102 -8.14 5.02 16.02
CA TYR A 102 -8.92 5.29 14.82
C TYR A 102 -9.70 4.06 14.36
N GLU A 103 -10.99 4.27 14.16
CA GLU A 103 -11.87 3.33 13.47
C GLU A 103 -12.19 3.83 12.06
N PHE A 104 -12.32 2.92 11.09
CA PHE A 104 -12.56 3.28 9.70
C PHE A 104 -13.81 2.57 9.16
N TYR A 105 -14.62 3.32 8.41
CA TYR A 105 -15.86 2.84 7.80
C TYR A 105 -15.91 3.24 6.32
N GLY A 106 -16.36 2.37 5.42
CA GLY A 106 -16.41 2.62 3.98
C GLY A 106 -15.09 2.27 3.28
N GLY A 107 -14.71 3.05 2.24
CA GLY A 107 -13.50 2.79 1.45
C GLY A 107 -13.69 1.71 0.38
N VAL A 108 -14.90 1.61 -0.18
CA VAL A 108 -15.31 0.60 -1.17
C VAL A 108 -15.06 1.06 -2.62
N SER A 109 -15.06 2.38 -2.88
CA SER A 109 -14.88 2.89 -4.24
C SER A 109 -13.41 2.91 -4.65
N ALA A 110 -13.15 2.59 -5.91
CA ALA A 110 -11.88 2.91 -6.55
C ALA A 110 -11.76 4.44 -6.60
N GLY A 111 -10.81 5.01 -5.86
CA GLY A 111 -10.58 6.45 -5.81
C GLY A 111 -10.36 7.02 -7.22
N VAL A 112 -10.89 8.21 -7.47
CA VAL A 112 -10.61 8.91 -8.73
C VAL A 112 -9.24 9.56 -8.62
N GLU A 113 -8.33 9.20 -9.51
CA GLU A 113 -6.99 9.80 -9.60
C GLU A 113 -7.10 11.31 -9.88
N LYS A 114 -6.89 12.13 -8.83
CA LYS A 114 -6.90 13.60 -8.91
C LYS A 114 -5.49 14.19 -8.81
N ARG A 115 -4.46 13.42 -9.16
CA ARG A 115 -3.06 13.89 -9.10
C ARG A 115 -2.84 15.02 -10.10
N SER A 116 -2.25 16.11 -9.64
CA SER A 116 -1.90 17.26 -10.47
C SER A 116 -0.42 17.22 -10.82
N LYS A 117 -0.06 17.17 -12.11
CA LYS A 117 1.33 17.28 -12.59
C LYS A 117 2.01 18.55 -12.06
N VAL A 118 1.24 19.64 -11.85
CA VAL A 118 1.76 20.89 -11.26
C VAL A 118 2.21 20.67 -9.82
N ARG A 119 1.44 19.94 -9.02
CA ARG A 119 1.81 19.62 -7.63
C ARG A 119 3.09 18.79 -7.58
N THR A 120 3.19 17.75 -8.40
CA THR A 120 4.39 16.90 -8.45
C THR A 120 5.62 17.69 -8.91
N ARG A 121 5.47 18.57 -9.91
CA ARG A 121 6.57 19.44 -10.36
C ARG A 121 7.07 20.36 -9.26
N THR A 122 6.17 21.02 -8.53
CA THR A 122 6.53 21.89 -7.39
C THR A 122 7.24 21.10 -6.31
N LEU A 123 6.73 19.91 -6.01
CA LEU A 123 7.30 19.02 -5.00
C LEU A 123 8.70 18.52 -5.41
N ALA A 124 8.88 18.11 -6.66
CA ALA A 124 10.19 17.71 -7.21
C ALA A 124 11.21 18.84 -7.08
N GLY A 125 10.80 20.09 -7.34
CA GLY A 125 11.63 21.28 -7.10
C GLY A 125 12.04 21.45 -5.64
N ASN A 126 11.11 21.24 -4.71
CA ASN A 126 11.40 21.29 -3.28
C ASN A 126 12.33 20.16 -2.81
N ILE A 127 12.14 18.94 -3.32
CA ILE A 127 13.02 17.79 -3.06
C ILE A 127 14.42 18.09 -3.59
N LYS A 128 14.54 18.55 -4.84
CA LYS A 128 15.82 18.96 -5.46
C LYS A 128 16.54 19.97 -4.59
N ASN A 129 15.87 21.06 -4.19
CA ASN A 129 16.45 22.12 -3.36
C ASN A 129 16.89 21.61 -1.98
N THR A 130 16.16 20.65 -1.40
CA THR A 130 16.51 20.04 -0.12
C THR A 130 17.74 19.16 -0.24
N ILE A 131 17.86 18.38 -1.32
CA ILE A 131 19.02 17.54 -1.64
C ILE A 131 20.27 18.43 -1.85
N LEU A 132 20.14 19.51 -2.61
CA LEU A 132 21.27 20.41 -2.88
C LEU A 132 21.84 21.07 -1.63
N LYS A 133 21.01 21.28 -0.60
CA LYS A 133 21.41 21.83 0.70
C LYS A 133 21.95 20.79 1.69
N ALA A 134 21.87 19.51 1.36
CA ALA A 134 22.39 18.44 2.19
C ALA A 134 23.88 18.21 1.96
N ASP A 135 24.61 17.77 3.00
CA ASP A 135 25.99 17.34 2.87
C ASP A 135 26.10 16.01 2.15
N ASN A 136 25.26 15.08 2.53
CA ASN A 136 25.07 13.78 1.90
C ASN A 136 23.61 13.31 2.04
N VAL A 137 23.25 12.30 1.27
CA VAL A 137 21.90 11.71 1.29
C VAL A 137 21.96 10.23 1.63
N ILE A 138 21.12 9.80 2.54
CA ILE A 138 20.87 8.38 2.81
C ILE A 138 19.49 8.04 2.26
N LEU A 139 19.43 7.03 1.40
CA LEU A 139 18.23 6.43 0.89
C LEU A 139 17.95 5.15 1.67
N MET A 140 16.72 4.95 2.14
CA MET A 140 16.34 3.81 2.93
C MET A 140 14.87 3.51 2.73
N GLY A 141 14.51 2.25 2.63
CA GLY A 141 13.11 1.84 2.54
C GLY A 141 12.65 1.01 3.72
N HIS A 142 11.74 0.08 3.46
CA HIS A 142 11.27 -0.86 4.48
C HIS A 142 12.22 -2.05 4.64
N ASN A 143 12.19 -2.69 5.81
CA ASN A 143 12.84 -3.97 6.03
C ASN A 143 12.22 -5.03 5.09
N TYR A 144 13.00 -6.04 4.70
CA TYR A 144 12.62 -6.99 3.63
C TYR A 144 12.32 -6.32 2.30
N SER A 145 13.11 -5.28 1.97
CA SER A 145 12.94 -4.45 0.76
C SER A 145 12.69 -5.30 -0.50
N ASP A 146 11.73 -4.89 -1.30
CA ASP A 146 11.35 -5.55 -2.54
C ASP A 146 11.80 -4.77 -3.78
N LEU A 147 11.32 -5.15 -4.98
CA LEU A 147 11.71 -4.50 -6.23
C LEU A 147 11.22 -3.05 -6.32
N ASP A 148 10.11 -2.68 -5.66
CA ASP A 148 9.62 -1.29 -5.67
C ASP A 148 10.50 -0.42 -4.77
N CYS A 149 10.76 -0.88 -3.55
CA CYS A 149 11.63 -0.20 -2.61
C CYS A 149 13.07 0.01 -3.16
N VAL A 150 13.69 -1.08 -3.67
CA VAL A 150 15.07 -1.04 -4.18
C VAL A 150 15.14 -0.30 -5.51
N GLY A 151 14.18 -0.50 -6.42
CA GLY A 151 14.09 0.21 -7.69
C GLY A 151 13.96 1.71 -7.52
N ALA A 152 13.08 2.16 -6.62
CA ALA A 152 12.93 3.57 -6.26
C ALA A 152 14.24 4.14 -5.67
N SER A 153 14.93 3.37 -4.82
CA SER A 153 16.22 3.76 -4.24
C SER A 153 17.31 3.91 -5.31
N ILE A 154 17.41 2.98 -6.27
CA ILE A 154 18.36 3.05 -7.37
C ILE A 154 18.10 4.28 -8.25
N GLY A 155 16.85 4.54 -8.63
CA GLY A 155 16.47 5.70 -9.43
C GLY A 155 16.84 7.02 -8.75
N MET A 156 16.50 7.16 -7.46
CA MET A 156 16.86 8.34 -6.67
C MET A 156 18.37 8.48 -6.48
N TYR A 157 19.08 7.38 -6.21
CA TYR A 157 20.54 7.37 -6.07
C TYR A 157 21.22 7.92 -7.33
N SER A 158 20.88 7.40 -8.49
CA SER A 158 21.45 7.87 -9.76
C SER A 158 21.15 9.34 -10.03
N THR A 159 19.92 9.78 -9.73
CA THR A 159 19.57 11.21 -9.87
C THR A 159 20.39 12.08 -8.94
N ILE A 160 20.56 11.68 -7.68
CA ILE A 160 21.32 12.45 -6.69
C ILE A 160 22.80 12.51 -7.04
N THR A 161 23.38 11.37 -7.42
CA THR A 161 24.82 11.29 -7.67
C THR A 161 25.21 11.81 -9.04
N LYS A 162 24.48 11.42 -10.08
CA LYS A 162 24.85 11.74 -11.48
C LYS A 162 24.26 13.09 -11.95
N SER A 163 23.02 13.42 -11.59
CA SER A 163 22.38 14.67 -12.03
C SER A 163 22.66 15.84 -11.08
N LEU A 164 22.63 15.61 -9.77
CA LEU A 164 22.82 16.68 -8.78
C LEU A 164 24.24 16.74 -8.21
N ASN A 165 25.12 15.82 -8.60
CA ASN A 165 26.51 15.71 -8.14
C ASN A 165 26.65 15.75 -6.60
N LYS A 166 25.75 15.00 -5.91
CA LYS A 166 25.74 14.86 -4.44
C LYS A 166 26.07 13.44 -4.02
N THR A 167 26.75 13.30 -2.90
CA THR A 167 27.04 11.99 -2.32
C THR A 167 25.75 11.36 -1.77
N ALA A 168 25.47 10.12 -2.17
CA ALA A 168 24.35 9.35 -1.69
C ALA A 168 24.74 7.91 -1.35
N TYR A 169 23.93 7.26 -0.52
CA TYR A 169 24.06 5.85 -0.15
C TYR A 169 22.69 5.22 -0.05
N ILE A 170 22.57 3.95 -0.42
CA ILE A 170 21.37 3.14 -0.24
C ILE A 170 21.62 2.21 0.94
N VAL A 171 20.90 2.39 2.02
CA VAL A 171 20.96 1.51 3.19
C VAL A 171 20.00 0.35 2.99
N CYS A 172 20.55 -0.85 2.91
CA CYS A 172 19.79 -2.07 2.70
C CYS A 172 20.50 -3.27 3.34
N ASN A 173 19.76 -4.14 4.01
CA ASN A 173 20.25 -5.43 4.44
C ASN A 173 20.03 -6.46 3.32
N GLU A 174 21.05 -6.69 2.51
CA GLU A 174 20.98 -7.59 1.35
C GLU A 174 20.57 -9.02 1.69
N ARG A 175 20.84 -9.49 2.93
CA ARG A 175 20.51 -10.86 3.35
C ARG A 175 19.01 -11.07 3.54
N THR A 176 18.30 -10.01 3.93
CA THR A 176 16.86 -10.05 4.20
C THR A 176 16.02 -9.45 3.07
N SER A 177 16.66 -8.80 2.09
CA SER A 177 15.97 -8.18 0.95
C SER A 177 15.35 -9.24 0.03
N ASN A 178 14.10 -8.98 -0.37
CA ASN A 178 13.39 -9.75 -1.41
C ASN A 178 13.81 -9.35 -2.83
N ALA A 179 14.58 -8.26 -3.00
CA ALA A 179 15.08 -7.76 -4.28
C ALA A 179 16.55 -8.13 -4.54
N ARG A 180 17.04 -9.23 -3.98
CA ARG A 180 18.46 -9.62 -4.08
C ARG A 180 18.97 -9.65 -5.52
N GLN A 181 18.22 -10.25 -6.44
CA GLN A 181 18.60 -10.30 -7.87
C GLN A 181 18.79 -8.90 -8.48
N LEU A 182 17.96 -7.92 -8.10
CA LEU A 182 18.12 -6.53 -8.54
C LEU A 182 19.36 -5.88 -7.92
N ILE A 183 19.65 -6.14 -6.65
CA ILE A 183 20.84 -5.62 -5.96
C ILE A 183 22.11 -6.20 -6.61
N ASP A 184 22.16 -7.51 -6.86
CA ASP A 184 23.29 -8.17 -7.52
C ASP A 184 23.49 -7.59 -8.93
N SER A 185 22.41 -7.44 -9.70
CA SER A 185 22.46 -6.79 -11.03
C SER A 185 22.90 -5.32 -10.95
N ALA A 186 22.53 -4.59 -9.89
CA ALA A 186 22.97 -3.20 -9.71
C ALA A 186 24.50 -3.11 -9.51
N LYS A 187 25.05 -4.03 -8.74
CA LYS A 187 26.51 -4.13 -8.53
C LYS A 187 27.24 -4.44 -9.84
N GLU A 188 26.73 -5.36 -10.65
CA GLU A 188 27.27 -5.67 -11.98
C GLU A 188 27.20 -4.49 -12.94
N ASN A 189 26.27 -3.55 -12.73
CA ASN A 189 26.14 -2.33 -13.51
C ASN A 189 26.85 -1.10 -12.89
N GLY A 190 27.84 -1.31 -12.02
CA GLY A 190 28.70 -0.26 -11.47
C GLY A 190 28.12 0.49 -10.26
N LEU A 191 27.13 -0.10 -9.57
CA LEU A 191 26.54 0.46 -8.37
C LEU A 191 26.96 -0.30 -7.10
N GLU A 192 28.11 -0.99 -7.11
CA GLU A 192 28.62 -1.76 -5.97
C GLU A 192 28.83 -0.89 -4.72
N ASN A 193 29.26 0.36 -4.90
CA ASN A 193 29.49 1.31 -3.79
C ASN A 193 28.23 2.07 -3.36
N ALA A 194 27.09 1.85 -4.01
CA ALA A 194 25.83 2.50 -3.66
C ALA A 194 25.18 1.87 -2.43
N PHE A 195 25.28 0.55 -2.30
CA PHE A 195 24.64 -0.21 -1.23
C PHE A 195 25.56 -0.32 0.00
N ILE A 196 25.04 0.06 1.14
CA ILE A 196 25.73 -0.03 2.43
C ILE A 196 24.83 -0.67 3.48
N THR A 197 25.43 -1.32 4.44
CA THR A 197 24.71 -1.88 5.59
C THR A 197 24.18 -0.77 6.52
N PRO A 198 23.19 -1.07 7.39
CA PRO A 198 22.73 -0.12 8.42
C PRO A 198 23.86 0.41 9.31
N ASP A 199 24.83 -0.44 9.69
CA ASP A 199 25.98 -0.04 10.53
C ASP A 199 26.94 0.91 9.81
N GLU A 200 27.17 0.69 8.53
CA GLU A 200 27.94 1.62 7.68
C GLU A 200 27.20 2.94 7.49
N GLY A 201 25.87 2.88 7.28
CA GLY A 201 25.02 4.04 7.17
C GLY A 201 25.07 4.92 8.42
N LEU A 202 25.06 4.34 9.60
CA LEU A 202 25.20 5.07 10.86
C LEU A 202 26.50 5.86 10.96
N LYS A 203 27.59 5.38 10.36
CA LYS A 203 28.90 6.06 10.33
C LYS A 203 28.96 7.23 9.33
N LYS A 204 28.03 7.25 8.36
CA LYS A 204 27.96 8.32 7.33
C LYS A 204 27.10 9.49 7.76
N ILE A 205 26.37 9.41 8.89
CA ILE A 205 25.49 10.46 9.34
C ILE A 205 26.28 11.62 9.94
N ASN A 206 25.97 12.83 9.49
CA ASN A 206 26.41 14.09 10.08
C ASN A 206 25.21 15.06 10.25
N ASN A 207 25.46 16.29 10.74
CA ASN A 207 24.39 17.27 10.98
C ASN A 207 23.68 17.75 9.71
N GLY A 208 24.31 17.62 8.53
CA GLY A 208 23.78 18.00 7.24
C GLY A 208 23.17 16.84 6.44
N THR A 209 23.19 15.63 6.99
CA THR A 209 22.63 14.44 6.32
C THR A 209 21.12 14.57 6.12
N LEU A 210 20.67 14.28 4.89
CA LEU A 210 19.27 14.12 4.52
C LEU A 210 18.94 12.64 4.41
N LEU A 211 17.89 12.19 5.10
CA LEU A 211 17.32 10.86 4.95
C LEU A 211 16.11 10.93 4.03
N ILE A 212 16.10 10.13 2.97
CA ILE A 212 14.94 9.92 2.11
C ILE A 212 14.42 8.49 2.34
N ILE A 213 13.22 8.38 2.84
CA ILE A 213 12.54 7.10 3.06
C ILE A 213 11.62 6.85 1.88
N LEU A 214 11.78 5.68 1.25
CA LEU A 214 11.07 5.26 0.05
C LEU A 214 10.21 4.04 0.36
N ASP A 215 9.02 4.01 -0.21
CA ASP A 215 8.10 2.87 -0.19
C ASP A 215 7.66 2.43 1.22
N THR A 216 7.74 3.33 2.17
CA THR A 216 7.12 3.18 3.49
C THR A 216 7.00 4.50 4.21
N HIS A 217 5.98 4.65 5.01
CA HIS A 217 5.81 5.78 5.93
C HIS A 217 5.72 5.36 7.41
N ILE A 218 5.92 4.07 7.68
CA ILE A 218 5.75 3.48 9.02
C ILE A 218 7.12 3.37 9.69
N SER A 219 7.34 4.14 10.77
CA SER A 219 8.62 4.21 11.46
C SER A 219 9.10 2.88 12.09
N THR A 220 8.20 1.93 12.31
CA THR A 220 8.53 0.60 12.82
C THR A 220 8.94 -0.39 11.73
N PHE A 221 8.67 -0.05 10.46
CA PHE A 221 8.87 -0.92 9.28
C PHE A 221 10.10 -0.57 8.46
N ILE A 222 10.72 0.61 8.72
CA ILE A 222 11.94 1.04 8.02
C ILE A 222 13.13 0.11 8.30
N GLU A 223 14.07 0.08 7.38
CA GLU A 223 15.28 -0.77 7.44
C GLU A 223 16.12 -0.53 8.70
N SER A 224 16.30 0.73 9.13
CA SER A 224 17.03 1.08 10.36
C SER A 224 16.35 2.20 11.14
N LYS A 225 15.86 1.85 12.33
CA LYS A 225 15.30 2.83 13.27
C LYS A 225 16.36 3.76 13.86
N GLU A 226 17.58 3.29 14.00
CA GLU A 226 18.71 4.03 14.54
C GLU A 226 19.13 5.16 13.60
N ILE A 227 19.20 4.90 12.29
CA ILE A 227 19.45 5.91 11.25
C ILE A 227 18.35 6.97 11.30
N TYR A 228 17.08 6.54 11.30
CA TYR A 228 15.94 7.46 11.35
C TYR A 228 15.98 8.38 12.59
N LYS A 229 16.29 7.82 13.77
CA LYS A 229 16.39 8.61 15.01
C LYS A 229 17.52 9.64 14.98
N LYS A 230 18.62 9.35 14.30
CA LYS A 230 19.78 10.26 14.20
C LYS A 230 19.60 11.34 13.14
N CYS A 231 18.84 11.09 12.08
CA CYS A 231 18.64 12.05 10.99
C CYS A 231 17.57 13.09 11.37
N LYS A 232 17.94 14.37 11.36
CA LYS A 232 17.03 15.48 11.67
C LYS A 232 16.18 15.93 10.47
N LYS A 233 16.65 15.67 9.26
CA LYS A 233 15.99 16.04 8.00
C LYS A 233 15.53 14.79 7.31
N VAL A 234 14.21 14.63 7.17
CA VAL A 234 13.60 13.42 6.61
C VAL A 234 12.65 13.82 5.49
N ILE A 235 12.72 13.11 4.38
CA ILE A 235 11.73 13.11 3.29
C ILE A 235 11.11 11.72 3.24
N VAL A 236 9.80 11.63 3.04
CA VAL A 236 9.08 10.37 2.85
C VAL A 236 8.40 10.41 1.49
N ILE A 237 8.57 9.35 0.69
CA ILE A 237 7.91 9.13 -0.60
C ILE A 237 7.27 7.75 -0.55
N ASP A 238 5.92 7.69 -0.51
CA ASP A 238 5.21 6.44 -0.30
C ASP A 238 3.80 6.46 -0.89
N HIS A 239 3.34 5.30 -1.36
CA HIS A 239 2.03 5.10 -1.97
C HIS A 239 1.09 4.21 -1.13
N HIS A 240 1.57 3.62 -0.04
CA HIS A 240 0.75 2.76 0.81
C HIS A 240 -0.36 3.53 1.50
N ARG A 241 -1.46 2.87 1.86
CA ARG A 241 -2.54 3.49 2.65
C ARG A 241 -2.00 4.03 3.97
N LYS A 242 -2.33 5.28 4.28
CA LYS A 242 -1.84 5.95 5.48
C LYS A 242 -2.23 5.19 6.75
N MET A 243 -1.23 4.87 7.56
CA MET A 243 -1.40 4.19 8.85
C MET A 243 -1.30 5.19 10.01
N VAL A 244 -1.82 4.82 11.18
CA VAL A 244 -1.85 5.69 12.36
C VAL A 244 -0.45 6.05 12.87
N ASN A 245 0.49 5.10 12.82
CA ASN A 245 1.87 5.22 13.26
C ASN A 245 2.83 5.70 12.17
N PHE A 246 2.39 6.64 11.33
CA PHE A 246 3.21 7.19 10.26
C PHE A 246 4.28 8.16 10.78
N ILE A 247 5.33 8.35 9.99
CA ILE A 247 6.38 9.35 10.22
C ILE A 247 5.78 10.75 10.07
N ASN A 248 5.63 11.48 11.18
CA ASN A 248 4.93 12.77 11.23
C ASN A 248 5.86 13.98 11.25
N ASN A 249 7.18 13.79 11.37
CA ASN A 249 8.20 14.82 11.45
C ASN A 249 9.00 15.03 10.15
N ALA A 250 8.50 14.49 9.04
CA ALA A 250 9.14 14.66 7.75
C ALA A 250 9.05 16.12 7.26
N LEU A 251 10.16 16.65 6.71
CA LEU A 251 10.20 17.96 6.04
C LEU A 251 9.30 17.96 4.79
N ILE A 252 9.32 16.86 4.06
CA ILE A 252 8.46 16.63 2.91
C ILE A 252 7.84 15.25 3.07
N PHE A 253 6.52 15.18 3.08
CA PHE A 253 5.75 13.95 3.13
C PHE A 253 4.97 13.82 1.82
N PHE A 254 5.58 13.14 0.83
CA PHE A 254 4.94 12.88 -0.46
C PHE A 254 4.28 11.52 -0.43
N HIS A 255 2.99 11.56 -0.18
CA HIS A 255 2.17 10.38 -0.01
C HIS A 255 1.01 10.40 -1.00
N GLU A 256 0.91 9.37 -1.86
CA GLU A 256 -0.07 9.28 -2.93
C GLU A 256 -0.66 7.85 -3.01
N PRO A 257 -1.72 7.54 -2.25
CA PRO A 257 -2.29 6.18 -2.19
C PRO A 257 -2.87 5.65 -3.50
N LEU A 258 -3.06 6.53 -4.48
CA LEU A 258 -3.54 6.18 -5.82
C LEU A 258 -2.40 5.97 -6.84
N ALA A 259 -1.16 6.20 -6.44
CA ALA A 259 -0.02 5.78 -7.26
C ALA A 259 0.08 4.25 -7.22
N SER A 260 0.52 3.67 -8.32
CA SER A 260 0.69 2.21 -8.40
C SER A 260 1.83 1.72 -7.50
N SER A 261 2.90 2.52 -7.37
CA SER A 261 4.15 2.15 -6.73
C SER A 261 4.99 3.38 -6.35
N ALA A 262 5.96 3.22 -5.47
CA ALA A 262 6.95 4.24 -5.17
C ALA A 262 7.84 4.52 -6.40
N CYS A 263 8.13 3.51 -7.22
CA CYS A 263 8.85 3.66 -8.49
C CYS A 263 8.11 4.53 -9.50
N GLU A 264 6.77 4.47 -9.59
CA GLU A 264 5.98 5.40 -10.40
C GLU A 264 6.20 6.84 -9.93
N MET A 265 6.08 7.08 -8.61
CA MET A 265 6.25 8.40 -8.01
C MET A 265 7.66 8.95 -8.22
N VAL A 266 8.68 8.11 -8.03
CA VAL A 266 10.09 8.47 -8.24
C VAL A 266 10.37 8.76 -9.71
N SER A 267 9.83 7.97 -10.65
CA SER A 267 9.98 8.22 -12.09
C SER A 267 9.44 9.60 -12.48
N GLU A 268 8.31 10.00 -11.92
CA GLU A 268 7.74 11.33 -12.14
C GLU A 268 8.61 12.43 -11.53
N ILE A 269 9.13 12.24 -10.30
CA ILE A 269 10.04 13.18 -9.65
C ILE A 269 11.32 13.37 -10.49
N ILE A 270 11.93 12.29 -10.94
CA ILE A 270 13.17 12.29 -11.74
C ILE A 270 12.98 13.10 -13.02
N SER A 271 11.84 12.92 -13.72
CA SER A 271 11.56 13.65 -14.96
C SER A 271 11.53 15.18 -14.81
N TYR A 272 11.32 15.69 -13.58
CA TYR A 272 11.36 17.12 -13.26
C TYR A 272 12.68 17.60 -12.65
N ILE A 273 13.45 16.71 -12.01
CA ILE A 273 14.75 17.08 -11.41
C ILE A 273 15.85 17.16 -12.45
N GLY A 274 15.88 16.16 -13.36
CA GLY A 274 16.87 15.98 -14.41
C GLY A 274 17.16 14.50 -14.63
N ASP A 275 17.00 14.06 -15.84
CA ASP A 275 16.96 12.63 -16.22
C ASP A 275 17.99 12.26 -17.31
N ASP A 276 18.90 13.17 -17.67
CA ASP A 276 19.89 12.97 -18.74
C ASP A 276 20.87 11.83 -18.42
N TYR A 277 21.00 11.48 -17.15
CA TYR A 277 21.92 10.45 -16.65
C TYR A 277 21.23 9.13 -16.29
N LEU A 278 19.92 9.03 -16.51
CA LEU A 278 19.18 7.79 -16.23
C LEU A 278 19.50 6.75 -17.29
N SER A 279 20.29 5.73 -16.94
CA SER A 279 20.64 4.65 -17.86
C SER A 279 19.49 3.64 -18.02
N GLY A 280 19.62 2.79 -19.04
CA GLY A 280 18.65 1.72 -19.28
C GLY A 280 18.53 0.73 -18.11
N PHE A 281 19.58 0.57 -17.28
CA PHE A 281 19.55 -0.26 -16.10
C PHE A 281 18.68 0.37 -15.00
N GLU A 282 18.93 1.62 -14.62
CA GLU A 282 18.14 2.31 -13.60
C GLU A 282 16.68 2.48 -14.03
N ALA A 283 16.45 2.77 -15.31
CA ALA A 283 15.10 2.80 -15.88
C ALA A 283 14.42 1.41 -15.78
N GLY A 284 15.18 0.33 -15.99
CA GLY A 284 14.72 -1.05 -15.81
C GLY A 284 14.41 -1.37 -14.36
N ALA A 285 15.21 -0.90 -13.40
CA ALA A 285 14.99 -1.08 -11.97
C ALA A 285 13.68 -0.42 -11.52
N LEU A 286 13.44 0.83 -11.95
CA LEU A 286 12.17 1.53 -11.69
C LEU A 286 10.97 0.81 -12.33
N LEU A 287 11.12 0.32 -13.56
CA LEU A 287 10.06 -0.43 -14.23
C LEU A 287 9.76 -1.75 -13.52
N ALA A 288 10.76 -2.40 -12.94
CA ALA A 288 10.56 -3.62 -12.16
C ALA A 288 9.67 -3.39 -10.93
N GLY A 289 9.88 -2.30 -10.19
CA GLY A 289 9.02 -1.95 -9.06
C GLY A 289 7.58 -1.69 -9.50
N ILE A 290 7.37 -0.90 -10.58
CA ILE A 290 6.03 -0.70 -11.14
C ILE A 290 5.38 -2.04 -11.51
N MET A 291 6.09 -2.95 -12.16
CA MET A 291 5.57 -4.25 -12.57
C MET A 291 5.25 -5.16 -11.38
N LEU A 292 6.02 -5.07 -10.29
CA LEU A 292 5.76 -5.82 -9.06
C LEU A 292 4.40 -5.44 -8.48
N ASP A 293 4.22 -4.17 -8.17
CA ASP A 293 3.05 -3.65 -7.44
C ASP A 293 1.77 -3.66 -8.27
N THR A 294 1.91 -3.55 -9.58
CA THR A 294 0.78 -3.64 -10.51
C THR A 294 0.46 -5.07 -10.95
N LYS A 295 1.22 -6.07 -10.50
CA LYS A 295 1.15 -7.44 -11.03
C LYS A 295 1.15 -7.45 -12.56
N ASN A 296 2.20 -6.88 -13.14
CA ASN A 296 2.35 -6.70 -14.59
C ASN A 296 1.19 -5.89 -15.22
N PHE A 297 0.85 -4.74 -14.63
CA PHE A 297 -0.19 -3.82 -15.09
C PHE A 297 -1.62 -4.37 -15.02
N VAL A 298 -1.88 -5.37 -14.16
CA VAL A 298 -3.22 -5.94 -13.96
C VAL A 298 -4.00 -5.20 -12.88
N ILE A 299 -3.35 -4.81 -11.79
CA ILE A 299 -3.99 -4.13 -10.65
C ILE A 299 -3.39 -2.76 -10.38
N LYS A 300 -4.13 -1.88 -9.71
CA LYS A 300 -3.69 -0.52 -9.32
C LYS A 300 -3.08 0.31 -10.47
N THR A 301 -3.41 0.00 -11.71
CA THR A 301 -2.81 0.63 -12.90
C THR A 301 -3.68 1.77 -13.40
N GLY A 302 -3.15 2.97 -13.31
CA GLY A 302 -3.76 4.20 -13.83
C GLY A 302 -3.09 4.69 -15.12
N VAL A 303 -3.57 5.78 -15.69
CA VAL A 303 -2.97 6.43 -16.86
C VAL A 303 -1.52 6.81 -16.58
N ARG A 304 -1.23 7.35 -15.41
CA ARG A 304 0.12 7.76 -15.01
C ARG A 304 1.09 6.61 -14.85
N THR A 305 0.61 5.43 -14.48
CA THR A 305 1.42 4.22 -14.45
C THR A 305 1.95 3.87 -15.84
N PHE A 306 1.07 3.97 -16.87
CA PHE A 306 1.48 3.78 -18.25
C PHE A 306 2.37 4.92 -18.77
N GLU A 307 2.11 6.18 -18.38
CA GLU A 307 3.00 7.31 -18.70
C GLU A 307 4.40 7.08 -18.11
N ALA A 308 4.51 6.65 -16.85
CA ALA A 308 5.78 6.31 -16.21
C ALA A 308 6.48 5.14 -16.92
N ALA A 309 5.76 4.07 -17.24
CA ALA A 309 6.32 2.93 -17.97
C ALA A 309 6.80 3.31 -19.38
N ALA A 310 6.05 4.14 -20.10
CA ALA A 310 6.45 4.66 -21.42
C ALA A 310 7.70 5.54 -21.32
N TYR A 311 7.77 6.42 -20.33
CA TYR A 311 8.95 7.25 -20.04
C TYR A 311 10.17 6.38 -19.74
N LEU A 312 10.05 5.38 -18.86
CA LEU A 312 11.15 4.48 -18.52
C LEU A 312 11.59 3.65 -19.74
N LYS A 313 10.65 3.23 -20.59
CA LYS A 313 10.95 2.55 -21.84
C LYS A 313 11.74 3.46 -22.80
N GLN A 314 11.37 4.74 -22.88
CA GLN A 314 12.10 5.74 -23.67
C GLN A 314 13.54 5.95 -23.14
N LYS A 315 13.74 5.86 -21.82
CA LYS A 315 15.06 5.92 -21.18
C LYS A 315 15.88 4.63 -21.33
N GLY A 316 15.40 3.65 -22.08
CA GLY A 316 16.13 2.44 -22.45
C GLY A 316 15.86 1.23 -21.55
N ALA A 317 14.83 1.24 -20.71
CA ALA A 317 14.46 0.07 -19.92
C ALA A 317 14.27 -1.17 -20.81
N ASN A 318 14.99 -2.24 -20.52
CA ASN A 318 14.89 -3.51 -21.23
C ASN A 318 13.90 -4.42 -20.53
N THR A 319 12.72 -4.59 -21.12
CA THR A 319 11.64 -5.39 -20.55
C THR A 319 11.98 -6.88 -20.40
N ILE A 320 12.91 -7.42 -21.20
CA ILE A 320 13.39 -8.80 -21.07
C ILE A 320 14.21 -8.93 -19.78
N ASN A 321 15.13 -7.99 -19.54
CA ASN A 321 15.94 -7.99 -18.31
C ASN A 321 15.07 -7.75 -17.08
N VAL A 322 14.10 -6.85 -17.17
CA VAL A 322 13.09 -6.65 -16.12
C VAL A 322 12.33 -7.95 -15.83
N LYS A 323 11.87 -8.66 -16.87
CA LYS A 323 11.18 -9.94 -16.70
C LYS A 323 12.03 -10.99 -15.98
N ARG A 324 13.34 -10.99 -16.21
CA ARG A 324 14.28 -11.91 -15.53
C ARG A 324 14.35 -11.70 -14.02
N LEU A 325 14.13 -10.48 -13.52
CA LEU A 325 14.09 -10.19 -12.08
C LEU A 325 12.92 -10.87 -11.36
N PHE A 326 11.91 -11.32 -12.12
CA PHE A 326 10.78 -12.10 -11.61
C PHE A 326 10.95 -13.60 -11.81
N SER A 327 12.10 -14.05 -12.28
CA SER A 327 12.37 -15.48 -12.45
C SER A 327 12.54 -16.13 -11.09
N GLY A 328 11.71 -17.12 -10.81
CA GLY A 328 11.79 -17.92 -9.59
C GLY A 328 12.70 -19.16 -9.77
N ASP A 329 13.04 -19.77 -8.66
CA ASP A 329 13.68 -21.08 -8.64
C ASP A 329 12.71 -22.15 -9.18
N ILE A 330 13.24 -23.09 -9.96
CA ILE A 330 12.47 -24.18 -10.56
C ILE A 330 11.83 -25.10 -9.50
N GLU A 331 12.48 -25.29 -8.34
CA GLU A 331 11.93 -26.09 -7.26
C GLU A 331 10.77 -25.37 -6.56
N ALA A 332 10.90 -24.05 -6.36
CA ALA A 332 9.81 -23.22 -5.85
C ALA A 332 8.62 -23.22 -6.83
N TYR A 333 8.91 -23.19 -8.15
CA TYR A 333 7.88 -23.31 -9.18
C TYR A 333 7.20 -24.68 -9.15
N ARG A 334 7.94 -25.77 -9.03
CA ARG A 334 7.37 -27.13 -8.91
C ARG A 334 6.43 -27.23 -7.72
N THR A 335 6.88 -26.77 -6.55
CA THR A 335 6.08 -26.79 -5.32
C THR A 335 4.79 -25.98 -5.48
N LYS A 336 4.89 -24.78 -6.04
CA LYS A 336 3.72 -23.94 -6.34
C LYS A 336 2.79 -24.63 -7.34
N SER A 337 3.32 -25.20 -8.42
CA SER A 337 2.54 -25.88 -9.44
C SER A 337 1.85 -27.13 -8.89
N GLU A 338 2.47 -27.89 -8.00
CA GLU A 338 1.81 -29.01 -7.33
C GLU A 338 0.58 -28.54 -6.52
N ILE A 339 0.69 -27.42 -5.79
CA ILE A 339 -0.44 -26.84 -5.07
C ILE A 339 -1.55 -26.46 -6.05
N VAL A 340 -1.20 -25.79 -7.15
CA VAL A 340 -2.17 -25.35 -8.16
C VAL A 340 -2.86 -26.52 -8.83
N CYS A 341 -2.11 -27.57 -9.24
CA CYS A 341 -2.65 -28.76 -9.91
C CYS A 341 -3.58 -29.58 -9.00
N ASN A 342 -3.39 -29.53 -7.69
CA ASN A 342 -4.22 -30.27 -6.72
C ASN A 342 -5.47 -29.47 -6.28
N ALA A 343 -5.71 -28.29 -6.84
CA ALA A 343 -6.83 -27.46 -6.45
C ALA A 343 -8.18 -28.10 -6.83
N LYS A 344 -9.12 -28.01 -5.91
CA LYS A 344 -10.53 -28.34 -6.13
C LYS A 344 -11.31 -27.06 -6.35
N VAL A 345 -12.10 -27.00 -7.41
CA VAL A 345 -12.97 -25.86 -7.69
C VAL A 345 -14.40 -26.20 -7.31
N MET A 346 -14.99 -25.41 -6.44
CA MET A 346 -16.39 -25.51 -6.02
C MET A 346 -17.09 -24.19 -6.37
N ASP A 347 -18.05 -24.23 -7.27
CA ASP A 347 -18.67 -23.05 -7.89
C ASP A 347 -17.58 -22.17 -8.55
N THR A 348 -17.21 -21.06 -7.90
CA THR A 348 -16.16 -20.13 -8.35
C THR A 348 -15.00 -19.99 -7.35
N ILE A 349 -14.91 -20.93 -6.42
CA ILE A 349 -13.91 -20.93 -5.35
C ILE A 349 -12.94 -22.09 -5.57
N ALA A 350 -11.66 -21.80 -5.71
CA ALA A 350 -10.59 -22.78 -5.73
C ALA A 350 -10.02 -22.99 -4.33
N ILE A 351 -9.90 -24.22 -3.88
CA ILE A 351 -9.26 -24.59 -2.60
C ILE A 351 -8.17 -25.59 -2.88
N SER A 352 -6.99 -25.37 -2.33
CA SER A 352 -5.86 -26.30 -2.44
C SER A 352 -5.07 -26.39 -1.15
N HIS A 353 -4.24 -27.43 -1.07
CA HIS A 353 -3.39 -27.72 0.08
C HIS A 353 -1.93 -27.75 -0.33
N ALA A 354 -1.08 -27.12 0.48
CA ALA A 354 0.36 -27.32 0.37
C ALA A 354 0.78 -28.57 1.13
N LYS A 355 1.73 -29.32 0.58
CA LYS A 355 2.35 -30.46 1.29
C LYS A 355 3.07 -29.98 2.54
N ASP A 356 3.16 -30.84 3.54
CA ASP A 356 3.95 -30.56 4.76
C ASP A 356 5.44 -30.49 4.42
N GLY A 357 6.18 -29.64 5.15
CA GLY A 357 7.63 -29.51 4.99
C GLY A 357 8.09 -28.58 3.86
N VAL A 358 7.20 -27.91 3.17
CA VAL A 358 7.56 -26.91 2.15
C VAL A 358 8.28 -25.73 2.80
N GLN A 359 9.49 -25.42 2.29
CA GLN A 359 10.22 -24.23 2.72
C GLN A 359 9.49 -22.96 2.29
N ASN A 360 9.50 -21.93 3.14
CA ASN A 360 8.82 -20.66 2.90
C ASN A 360 7.34 -20.82 2.50
N VAL A 361 6.66 -21.81 3.07
CA VAL A 361 5.31 -22.23 2.68
C VAL A 361 4.31 -21.08 2.63
N ARG A 362 4.44 -20.07 3.50
CA ARG A 362 3.56 -18.87 3.49
C ARG A 362 3.65 -18.11 2.18
N VAL A 363 4.85 -17.95 1.64
CA VAL A 363 5.10 -17.24 0.38
C VAL A 363 4.60 -18.06 -0.80
N VAL A 364 4.95 -19.36 -0.82
CA VAL A 364 4.54 -20.28 -1.89
C VAL A 364 3.02 -20.43 -1.94
N ALA A 365 2.35 -20.54 -0.79
CA ALA A 365 0.89 -20.63 -0.70
C ALA A 365 0.21 -19.34 -1.19
N ALA A 366 0.78 -18.17 -0.86
CA ALA A 366 0.27 -16.89 -1.34
C ALA A 366 0.40 -16.77 -2.86
N GLN A 367 1.53 -17.18 -3.44
CA GLN A 367 1.77 -17.20 -4.88
C GLN A 367 0.86 -18.21 -5.60
N ALA A 368 0.63 -19.39 -5.01
CA ALA A 368 -0.30 -20.38 -5.55
C ALA A 368 -1.75 -19.86 -5.52
N ALA A 369 -2.15 -19.18 -4.45
CA ALA A 369 -3.47 -18.56 -4.36
C ALA A 369 -3.66 -17.46 -5.44
N ASP A 370 -2.63 -16.65 -5.70
CA ASP A 370 -2.66 -15.67 -6.79
C ASP A 370 -2.78 -16.36 -8.17
N GLU A 371 -2.05 -17.45 -8.40
CA GLU A 371 -2.08 -18.17 -9.67
C GLU A 371 -3.42 -18.88 -9.92
N LEU A 372 -4.04 -19.42 -8.89
CA LEU A 372 -5.37 -20.02 -8.97
C LEU A 372 -6.45 -19.04 -9.47
N LEU A 373 -6.31 -17.75 -9.23
CA LEU A 373 -7.20 -16.73 -9.77
C LEU A 373 -7.05 -16.53 -11.29
N SER A 374 -5.98 -17.00 -11.92
CA SER A 374 -5.78 -16.87 -13.36
C SER A 374 -6.58 -17.88 -14.19
N PHE A 375 -7.21 -18.87 -13.56
CA PHE A 375 -8.00 -19.88 -14.25
C PHE A 375 -9.43 -19.44 -14.48
N GLU A 376 -9.96 -19.78 -15.64
CA GLU A 376 -11.34 -19.46 -16.01
C GLU A 376 -12.32 -20.09 -15.01
N GLY A 377 -13.33 -19.31 -14.61
CA GLY A 377 -14.35 -19.74 -13.65
C GLY A 377 -13.94 -19.56 -12.18
N VAL A 378 -12.68 -19.23 -11.87
CA VAL A 378 -12.24 -18.98 -10.48
C VAL A 378 -12.32 -17.48 -10.15
N ASN A 379 -13.10 -17.13 -9.13
CA ASN A 379 -13.22 -15.76 -8.63
C ASN A 379 -12.56 -15.56 -7.26
N SER A 380 -12.32 -16.65 -6.54
CA SER A 380 -11.65 -16.65 -5.23
C SER A 380 -10.85 -17.93 -5.06
N SER A 381 -9.73 -17.84 -4.36
CA SER A 381 -8.84 -18.95 -4.09
C SER A 381 -8.40 -18.95 -2.63
N PHE A 382 -8.26 -20.15 -2.09
CA PHE A 382 -7.79 -20.41 -0.73
C PHE A 382 -6.73 -21.50 -0.78
N VAL A 383 -5.54 -21.23 -0.27
CA VAL A 383 -4.47 -22.21 -0.12
C VAL A 383 -4.21 -22.45 1.36
N ILE A 384 -4.36 -23.70 1.77
CA ILE A 384 -4.24 -24.17 3.14
C ILE A 384 -2.86 -24.82 3.29
N PHE A 385 -2.15 -24.49 4.36
CA PHE A 385 -0.78 -24.98 4.57
C PHE A 385 -0.44 -25.12 6.04
N ARG A 386 0.38 -26.11 6.38
CA ARG A 386 0.88 -26.31 7.73
C ARG A 386 2.03 -25.34 8.03
N ILE A 387 1.94 -24.65 9.16
CA ILE A 387 3.00 -23.75 9.66
C ILE A 387 3.91 -24.51 10.61
N ASP A 388 3.30 -25.20 11.57
CA ASP A 388 3.97 -26.02 12.58
C ASP A 388 3.06 -27.20 13.01
N SER A 389 3.45 -27.91 14.05
CA SER A 389 2.70 -29.11 14.51
C SER A 389 1.27 -28.83 14.99
N LYS A 390 0.95 -27.57 15.33
CA LYS A 390 -0.36 -27.16 15.90
C LYS A 390 -1.07 -26.08 15.11
N THR A 391 -0.40 -25.49 14.13
CA THR A 391 -0.89 -24.29 13.43
C THR A 391 -1.01 -24.55 11.94
N VAL A 392 -2.16 -24.26 11.38
CA VAL A 392 -2.46 -24.28 9.94
C VAL A 392 -2.78 -22.87 9.48
N GLY A 393 -2.13 -22.43 8.40
CA GLY A 393 -2.39 -21.15 7.76
C GLY A 393 -3.32 -21.29 6.56
N ILE A 394 -4.08 -20.23 6.27
CA ILE A 394 -4.88 -20.09 5.05
C ILE A 394 -4.51 -18.78 4.39
N SER A 395 -4.09 -18.85 3.12
CA SER A 395 -3.91 -17.68 2.25
C SER A 395 -5.09 -17.55 1.31
N ALA A 396 -5.73 -16.39 1.29
CA ALA A 396 -6.95 -16.13 0.53
C ALA A 396 -6.76 -15.00 -0.48
N ARG A 397 -7.32 -15.16 -1.69
CA ARG A 397 -7.33 -14.18 -2.76
C ARG A 397 -8.71 -14.10 -3.41
N SER A 398 -9.03 -12.94 -4.01
CA SER A 398 -10.30 -12.74 -4.71
C SER A 398 -10.20 -11.59 -5.71
N TYR A 399 -10.98 -11.65 -6.78
CA TYR A 399 -11.26 -10.49 -7.66
C TYR A 399 -12.32 -9.52 -7.09
N GLY A 400 -12.69 -9.68 -5.80
CA GLY A 400 -13.62 -8.78 -5.11
C GLY A 400 -15.09 -9.22 -5.12
N LYS A 401 -15.48 -10.25 -5.87
CA LYS A 401 -16.84 -10.80 -5.82
C LYS A 401 -17.13 -11.44 -4.45
N LEU A 402 -16.17 -12.20 -3.93
CA LEU A 402 -16.20 -12.71 -2.56
C LEU A 402 -15.24 -11.87 -1.71
N ASN A 403 -15.73 -11.28 -0.63
CA ASN A 403 -14.90 -10.53 0.30
C ASN A 403 -14.11 -11.50 1.19
N VAL A 404 -12.85 -11.79 0.82
CA VAL A 404 -12.00 -12.71 1.58
C VAL A 404 -11.58 -12.16 2.94
N GLN A 405 -11.57 -10.84 3.13
CA GLN A 405 -11.31 -10.22 4.44
C GLN A 405 -12.33 -10.69 5.47
N VAL A 406 -13.62 -10.58 5.14
CA VAL A 406 -14.72 -10.96 6.04
C VAL A 406 -14.65 -12.45 6.41
N VAL A 407 -14.27 -13.31 5.45
CA VAL A 407 -14.10 -14.74 5.70
C VAL A 407 -12.93 -14.99 6.65
N MET A 408 -11.77 -14.36 6.41
CA MET A 408 -10.59 -14.56 7.26
C MET A 408 -10.75 -13.94 8.64
N GLU A 409 -11.38 -12.76 8.76
CA GLU A 409 -11.71 -12.16 10.07
C GLU A 409 -12.65 -13.06 10.90
N ALA A 410 -13.62 -13.68 10.25
CA ALA A 410 -14.51 -14.64 10.92
C ALA A 410 -13.81 -15.94 11.37
N LEU A 411 -12.58 -16.17 10.90
CA LEU A 411 -11.68 -17.26 11.31
C LEU A 411 -10.52 -16.78 12.20
N GLY A 412 -10.58 -15.54 12.70
CA GLY A 412 -9.56 -14.98 13.59
C GLY A 412 -8.33 -14.38 12.87
N GLY A 413 -8.42 -14.20 11.56
CA GLY A 413 -7.38 -13.57 10.74
C GLY A 413 -7.73 -12.14 10.34
N GLY A 414 -7.22 -11.71 9.17
CA GLY A 414 -7.49 -10.38 8.64
C GLY A 414 -6.92 -10.18 7.24
N GLY A 415 -7.07 -8.96 6.73
CA GLY A 415 -6.58 -8.59 5.41
C GLY A 415 -7.39 -7.49 4.74
N HIS A 416 -7.57 -7.61 3.43
CA HIS A 416 -8.34 -6.70 2.59
C HIS A 416 -9.34 -7.47 1.74
N LEU A 417 -10.24 -6.75 1.07
CA LEU A 417 -11.28 -7.29 0.20
C LEU A 417 -10.78 -8.40 -0.75
N THR A 418 -9.60 -8.21 -1.34
CA THR A 418 -9.03 -9.08 -2.37
C THR A 418 -7.89 -9.98 -1.87
N MET A 419 -7.32 -9.71 -0.71
CA MET A 419 -6.21 -10.45 -0.12
C MET A 419 -6.35 -10.52 1.39
N ALA A 420 -6.37 -11.72 1.94
CA ALA A 420 -6.49 -11.93 3.37
C ALA A 420 -5.81 -13.25 3.79
N ALA A 421 -5.59 -13.44 5.08
CA ALA A 421 -5.02 -14.66 5.63
C ALA A 421 -5.51 -14.89 7.06
N CYS A 422 -5.47 -16.15 7.51
CA CYS A 422 -5.65 -16.49 8.92
C CYS A 422 -4.69 -17.61 9.33
N GLN A 423 -4.59 -17.81 10.65
CA GLN A 423 -3.89 -18.93 11.26
C GLN A 423 -4.86 -19.59 12.25
N LEU A 424 -4.97 -20.89 12.16
CA LEU A 424 -5.87 -21.70 12.97
C LEU A 424 -5.07 -22.68 13.84
N GLU A 425 -5.39 -22.77 15.10
CA GLU A 425 -4.83 -23.79 16.00
C GLU A 425 -5.62 -25.09 15.80
N VAL A 426 -5.23 -25.89 14.82
CA VAL A 426 -5.87 -27.15 14.45
C VAL A 426 -4.84 -28.22 14.10
N GLU A 427 -5.21 -29.48 14.30
CA GLU A 427 -4.31 -30.63 14.15
C GLU A 427 -3.92 -30.92 12.68
N ASN A 428 -4.80 -30.61 11.73
CA ASN A 428 -4.53 -30.89 10.32
C ASN A 428 -5.24 -29.92 9.37
N GLN A 429 -4.81 -29.96 8.11
CA GLN A 429 -5.32 -29.07 7.06
C GLN A 429 -6.79 -29.37 6.67
N GLU A 430 -7.26 -30.62 6.83
CA GLU A 430 -8.63 -31.02 6.53
C GLU A 430 -9.64 -30.38 7.49
N ILE A 431 -9.29 -30.28 8.78
CA ILE A 431 -10.11 -29.56 9.78
C ILE A 431 -10.20 -28.08 9.38
N ALA A 432 -9.08 -27.47 8.98
CA ALA A 432 -9.05 -26.07 8.53
C ALA A 432 -9.93 -25.85 7.28
N GLU A 433 -9.90 -26.77 6.31
CA GLU A 433 -10.77 -26.74 5.11
C GLU A 433 -12.24 -26.80 5.50
N ASN A 434 -12.61 -27.73 6.37
CA ASN A 434 -13.99 -27.88 6.83
C ASN A 434 -14.49 -26.62 7.57
N MET A 435 -13.65 -26.00 8.41
CA MET A 435 -13.96 -24.74 9.09
C MET A 435 -14.15 -23.60 8.07
N LEU A 436 -13.27 -23.49 7.06
CA LEU A 436 -13.37 -22.51 6.00
C LEU A 436 -14.69 -22.64 5.23
N ILE A 437 -15.00 -23.87 4.76
CA ILE A 437 -16.22 -24.14 3.98
C ILE A 437 -17.48 -23.86 4.80
N ALA A 438 -17.50 -24.28 6.08
CA ALA A 438 -18.61 -24.02 7.00
C ALA A 438 -18.82 -22.52 7.20
N LYS A 439 -17.72 -21.77 7.38
CA LYS A 439 -17.78 -20.32 7.57
C LYS A 439 -18.27 -19.58 6.34
N ILE A 440 -17.82 -19.94 5.14
CA ILE A 440 -18.31 -19.37 3.88
C ILE A 440 -19.82 -19.63 3.73
N LYS A 441 -20.29 -20.86 4.00
CA LYS A 441 -21.73 -21.21 3.96
C LYS A 441 -22.54 -20.42 4.97
N GLU A 442 -22.04 -20.24 6.20
CA GLU A 442 -22.68 -19.45 7.25
C GLU A 442 -22.84 -17.98 6.83
N LEU A 443 -21.76 -17.37 6.33
CA LEU A 443 -21.75 -15.95 5.92
C LEU A 443 -22.66 -15.71 4.70
N ARG A 444 -22.73 -16.66 3.76
CA ARG A 444 -23.69 -16.61 2.64
C ARG A 444 -25.13 -16.68 3.12
N LYS A 445 -25.47 -17.59 4.07
CA LYS A 445 -26.82 -17.68 4.67
C LYS A 445 -27.22 -16.41 5.41
N LYS A 446 -26.28 -15.70 6.01
CA LYS A 446 -26.50 -14.42 6.68
C LYS A 446 -26.60 -13.22 5.71
N GLY A 447 -26.45 -13.44 4.40
CA GLY A 447 -26.44 -12.36 3.38
C GLY A 447 -25.23 -11.41 3.45
N ILE A 448 -24.19 -11.79 4.20
CA ILE A 448 -22.95 -11.00 4.35
C ILE A 448 -22.03 -11.20 3.15
N LEU A 449 -22.04 -12.40 2.56
CA LEU A 449 -21.34 -12.71 1.31
C LEU A 449 -22.35 -12.94 0.18
N LYS A 450 -22.02 -12.38 -0.98
CA LYS A 450 -22.78 -12.61 -2.22
C LYS A 450 -22.28 -13.85 -2.93
#